data_048a05926cae025f93919998cea3e482
#
_entry.id   048a05926cae025f93919998cea3e482
#
_cell.length_a   1.000
_cell.length_b   1.000
_cell.length_c   1.000
_cell.angle_alpha   90.00
_cell.angle_beta   90.00
_cell.angle_gamma   90.00
#
_symmetry.space_group_name_H-M   'P 1'
#
loop_
_entity.id
_entity.type
_entity.pdbx_description
1 polymer ?
#
loop_
_entity_poly.entity_id
_entity_poly.type
_entity_poly.pdbx_seq_one_letter_code
_entity_poly.pdbx_strand_id
1 'polypeptide(L)'
;MDLTFSTKNLTVSDRFRDYVSEKSGKVDQLAHKPEELLVKVTRYEHSKQSGQEDRVELTVYEPGHVVRAEAQAPDKFAAFDMAFGKLQERLRRYSDKKKVHRGGGHKRVGTSELAGSGFKDLD
;
A
#
# COMPACT_ATOMS: atom_id res chain seq x y z
N MET A 1 8.59 7.78 10.24
CA MET A 1 8.00 6.44 10.03
C MET A 1 9.09 5.41 9.92
N ASP A 2 8.96 4.34 10.67
CA ASP A 2 9.92 3.24 10.60
C ASP A 2 9.63 2.38 9.37
N LEU A 3 10.70 1.89 8.75
CA LEU A 3 10.58 1.00 7.60
C LEU A 3 11.18 -0.34 7.98
N THR A 4 10.36 -1.38 7.98
CA THR A 4 10.77 -2.71 8.42
C THR A 4 10.57 -3.72 7.30
N PHE A 5 11.57 -4.58 7.09
CA PHE A 5 11.49 -5.64 6.09
C PHE A 5 11.42 -7.00 6.76
N SER A 6 10.56 -7.86 6.26
CA SER A 6 10.45 -9.24 6.68
C SER A 6 10.46 -10.10 5.42
N THR A 7 11.31 -11.11 5.38
CA THR A 7 11.45 -11.93 4.17
C THR A 7 11.29 -13.41 4.50
N LYS A 8 10.81 -14.16 3.53
CA LYS A 8 10.69 -15.60 3.64
C LYS A 8 11.05 -16.24 2.31
N ASN A 9 12.00 -17.16 2.35
CA ASN A 9 12.48 -17.91 1.18
C ASN A 9 13.25 -17.05 0.18
N LEU A 10 13.69 -15.88 0.59
CA LEU A 10 14.57 -15.04 -0.22
C LEU A 10 15.19 -14.00 0.67
N THR A 11 16.22 -13.33 0.15
CA THR A 11 16.78 -12.15 0.79
C THR A 11 16.55 -10.98 -0.13
N VAL A 12 16.35 -9.79 0.44
CA VAL A 12 16.18 -8.60 -0.37
C VAL A 12 17.52 -7.87 -0.45
N SER A 13 17.84 -7.40 -1.66
CA SER A 13 19.09 -6.68 -1.90
C SER A 13 18.98 -5.25 -1.40
N ASP A 14 20.13 -4.60 -1.28
CA ASP A 14 20.15 -3.18 -0.95
C ASP A 14 19.39 -2.37 -2.00
N ARG A 15 19.49 -2.78 -3.25
CA ARG A 15 18.77 -2.10 -4.33
C ARG A 15 17.27 -2.11 -4.11
N PHE A 16 16.72 -3.24 -3.68
CA PHE A 16 15.29 -3.32 -3.39
C PHE A 16 14.93 -2.46 -2.18
N ARG A 17 15.77 -2.51 -1.14
CA ARG A 17 15.53 -1.70 0.04
C ARG A 17 15.55 -0.22 -0.29
N ASP A 18 16.50 0.21 -1.11
CA ASP A 18 16.59 1.60 -1.53
C ASP A 18 15.37 2.01 -2.33
N TYR A 19 14.93 1.15 -3.23
CA TYR A 19 13.76 1.39 -4.03
C TYR A 19 12.52 1.62 -3.17
N VAL A 20 12.31 0.73 -2.21
CA VAL A 20 11.17 0.82 -1.29
C VAL A 20 11.30 2.07 -0.42
N SER A 21 12.48 2.33 0.07
CA SER A 21 12.72 3.49 0.92
C SER A 21 12.37 4.78 0.20
N GLU A 22 12.76 4.88 -1.06
CA GLU A 22 12.46 6.05 -1.86
C GLU A 22 10.95 6.23 -2.04
N LYS A 23 10.25 5.12 -2.33
CA LYS A 23 8.80 5.17 -2.53
C LYS A 23 8.04 5.45 -1.25
N SER A 24 8.62 5.07 -0.11
CA SER A 24 7.91 5.21 1.17
C SER A 24 7.61 6.66 1.54
N GLY A 25 8.28 7.61 0.92
CA GLY A 25 7.97 9.02 1.14
C GLY A 25 6.53 9.37 0.79
N LYS A 26 5.95 8.66 -0.16
CA LYS A 26 4.55 8.89 -0.52
C LYS A 26 3.60 8.47 0.59
N VAL A 27 3.99 7.47 1.36
CA VAL A 27 3.17 7.03 2.50
C VAL A 27 3.08 8.15 3.53
N ASP A 28 4.19 8.84 3.78
CA ASP A 28 4.19 9.96 4.71
C ASP A 28 3.25 11.06 4.27
N GLN A 29 3.07 11.24 2.96
CA GLN A 29 2.19 12.27 2.43
C GLN A 29 0.71 11.86 2.50
N LEU A 30 0.43 10.58 2.34
CA LEU A 30 -0.94 10.09 2.24
C LEU A 30 -1.51 9.61 3.56
N ALA A 31 -0.67 9.07 4.43
CA ALA A 31 -1.11 8.50 5.69
C ALA A 31 -1.15 9.58 6.78
N HIS A 32 -1.94 9.32 7.81
CA HIS A 32 -2.06 10.24 8.94
C HIS A 32 -1.15 9.75 10.06
N LYS A 33 -0.04 10.47 10.26
CA LYS A 33 0.95 10.15 11.30
C LYS A 33 1.36 8.67 11.26
N PRO A 34 1.86 8.19 10.12
CA PRO A 34 2.22 6.77 10.03
C PRO A 34 3.39 6.47 10.95
N GLU A 35 3.27 5.39 11.69
CA GLU A 35 4.29 4.97 12.65
C GLU A 35 5.27 4.01 12.05
N GLU A 36 4.78 3.12 11.19
CA GLU A 36 5.62 2.09 10.59
C GLU A 36 5.05 1.62 9.27
N LEU A 37 5.93 1.33 8.32
CA LEU A 37 5.58 0.59 7.10
C LEU A 37 6.32 -0.75 7.18
N LEU A 38 5.56 -1.82 7.26
CA LEU A 38 6.12 -3.17 7.25
C LEU A 38 6.02 -3.72 5.83
N VAL A 39 7.16 -4.12 5.28
CA VAL A 39 7.25 -4.71 3.94
C VAL A 39 7.60 -6.18 4.10
N LYS A 40 6.65 -7.06 3.81
CA LYS A 40 6.85 -8.48 3.92
C LYS A 40 6.93 -9.07 2.52
N VAL A 41 8.03 -9.77 2.23
CA VAL A 41 8.25 -10.36 0.92
C VAL A 41 8.41 -11.86 1.08
N THR A 42 7.62 -12.62 0.35
CA THR A 42 7.67 -14.09 0.39
C THR A 42 7.84 -14.61 -1.02
N ARG A 43 8.75 -15.56 -1.20
CA ARG A 43 8.95 -16.19 -2.50
C ARG A 43 8.32 -17.57 -2.52
N TYR A 44 7.54 -17.81 -3.56
CA TYR A 44 6.93 -19.10 -3.83
C TYR A 44 7.55 -19.69 -5.09
N GLU A 45 7.93 -20.96 -5.02
CA GLU A 45 8.51 -21.66 -6.16
C GLU A 45 7.54 -22.72 -6.63
N HIS A 46 7.31 -22.75 -7.94
CA HIS A 46 6.42 -23.73 -8.54
C HIS A 46 7.24 -24.80 -9.25
N SER A 47 7.24 -26.00 -8.71
CA SER A 47 8.09 -27.05 -9.22
C SER A 47 7.75 -27.51 -10.63
N LYS A 48 6.53 -27.32 -11.06
CA LYS A 48 6.10 -27.80 -12.38
C LYS A 48 6.17 -26.76 -13.48
N GLN A 49 6.27 -25.54 -13.11
CA GLN A 49 6.36 -24.46 -14.08
C GLN A 49 7.55 -23.68 -13.68
N SER A 50 8.55 -23.69 -14.39
CA SER A 50 9.76 -22.98 -14.10
C SER A 50 9.54 -21.59 -13.53
N GLY A 51 8.44 -21.36 -12.91
CA GLY A 51 8.13 -20.05 -12.40
C GLY A 51 8.35 -19.94 -10.93
N GLN A 52 8.77 -18.77 -10.50
CA GLN A 52 8.71 -18.38 -9.13
C GLN A 52 7.85 -17.13 -9.06
N GLU A 53 7.22 -16.93 -7.94
CA GLU A 53 6.45 -15.72 -7.71
C GLU A 53 6.83 -15.12 -6.39
N ASP A 54 6.89 -13.82 -6.37
CA ASP A 54 7.15 -13.07 -5.15
C ASP A 54 5.86 -12.38 -4.73
N ARG A 55 5.54 -12.49 -3.47
CA ARG A 55 4.37 -11.82 -2.90
C ARG A 55 4.87 -10.73 -1.98
N VAL A 56 4.33 -9.54 -2.15
CA VAL A 56 4.66 -8.40 -1.30
C VAL A 56 3.41 -7.97 -0.54
N GLU A 57 3.53 -7.92 0.78
CA GLU A 57 2.48 -7.42 1.65
C GLU A 57 2.98 -6.16 2.32
N LEU A 58 2.20 -5.11 2.21
CA LEU A 58 2.54 -3.82 2.80
C LEU A 58 1.53 -3.50 3.89
N THR A 59 2.03 -3.11 5.06
CA THR A 59 1.18 -2.75 6.18
C THR A 59 1.64 -1.42 6.73
N VAL A 60 0.74 -0.45 6.76
CA VAL A 60 1.01 0.86 7.35
C VAL A 60 0.29 0.92 8.68
N TYR A 61 1.04 1.20 9.74
CA TYR A 61 0.47 1.35 11.07
C TYR A 61 0.28 2.83 11.36
N GLU A 62 -0.96 3.21 11.58
CA GLU A 62 -1.33 4.56 11.98
C GLU A 62 -1.95 4.49 13.40
N PRO A 63 -2.02 5.60 14.12
CA PRO A 63 -2.65 5.56 15.45
C PRO A 63 -4.08 5.00 15.36
N GLY A 64 -4.28 3.85 16.01
CA GLY A 64 -5.59 3.21 16.08
C GLY A 64 -6.08 2.61 14.77
N HIS A 65 -5.22 2.47 13.77
CA HIS A 65 -5.67 2.05 12.45
C HIS A 65 -4.53 1.37 11.68
N VAL A 66 -4.88 0.40 10.86
CA VAL A 66 -3.91 -0.33 10.03
C VAL A 66 -4.43 -0.38 8.61
N VAL A 67 -3.57 -0.06 7.65
CA VAL A 67 -3.91 -0.15 6.23
C VAL A 67 -2.99 -1.17 5.57
N ARG A 68 -3.56 -2.11 4.84
CA ARG A 68 -2.80 -3.18 4.20
C ARG A 68 -3.09 -3.26 2.73
N ALA A 69 -2.10 -3.76 1.98
CA ALA A 69 -2.27 -4.09 0.57
C ALA A 69 -1.26 -5.18 0.23
N GLU A 70 -1.60 -6.00 -0.75
CA GLU A 70 -0.71 -7.08 -1.16
C GLU A 70 -0.85 -7.34 -2.64
N ALA A 71 0.19 -7.92 -3.23
CA ALA A 71 0.18 -8.31 -4.62
C ALA A 71 1.23 -9.40 -4.86
N GLN A 72 1.05 -10.12 -5.94
CA GLN A 72 1.94 -11.20 -6.32
C GLN A 72 2.33 -11.01 -7.77
N ALA A 73 3.60 -11.25 -8.10
CA ALA A 73 4.12 -11.05 -9.44
C ALA A 73 5.38 -11.89 -9.62
N PRO A 74 5.87 -12.07 -10.86
CA PRO A 74 7.07 -12.87 -11.08
C PRO A 74 8.31 -12.38 -10.36
N ASP A 75 8.40 -11.08 -10.07
CA ASP A 75 9.54 -10.56 -9.30
C ASP A 75 9.05 -9.57 -8.26
N LYS A 76 9.89 -9.38 -7.24
CA LYS A 76 9.49 -8.57 -6.09
C LYS A 76 9.30 -7.09 -6.40
N PHE A 77 9.99 -6.57 -7.41
CA PHE A 77 9.81 -5.16 -7.78
C PHE A 77 8.42 -4.94 -8.36
N ALA A 78 8.00 -5.82 -9.26
CA ALA A 78 6.66 -5.73 -9.84
C ALA A 78 5.59 -5.95 -8.78
N ALA A 79 5.80 -6.94 -7.91
CA ALA A 79 4.85 -7.21 -6.83
C ALA A 79 4.73 -6.00 -5.91
N PHE A 80 5.88 -5.38 -5.58
CA PHE A 80 5.86 -4.19 -4.75
C PHE A 80 5.09 -3.05 -5.41
N ASP A 81 5.37 -2.80 -6.69
CA ASP A 81 4.69 -1.71 -7.40
C ASP A 81 3.18 -1.88 -7.38
N MET A 82 2.72 -3.11 -7.63
CA MET A 82 1.30 -3.41 -7.62
C MET A 82 0.69 -3.24 -6.23
N ALA A 83 1.37 -3.77 -5.21
CA ALA A 83 0.90 -3.64 -3.83
C ALA A 83 0.90 -2.17 -3.40
N PHE A 84 1.92 -1.43 -3.80
CA PHE A 84 2.06 -0.02 -3.44
C PHE A 84 0.95 0.83 -4.05
N GLY A 85 0.60 0.54 -5.30
CA GLY A 85 -0.53 1.24 -5.93
C GLY A 85 -1.82 1.02 -5.17
N LYS A 86 -2.06 -0.22 -4.75
CA LYS A 86 -3.25 -0.53 -3.96
C LYS A 86 -3.21 0.16 -2.60
N LEU A 87 -2.03 0.19 -1.99
CA LEU A 87 -1.86 0.83 -0.69
C LEU A 87 -2.16 2.31 -0.78
N GLN A 88 -1.62 2.98 -1.80
CA GLN A 88 -1.86 4.41 -1.99
C GLN A 88 -3.34 4.70 -2.14
N GLU A 89 -4.04 3.88 -2.91
CA GLU A 89 -5.46 4.07 -3.11
C GLU A 89 -6.23 3.91 -1.80
N ARG A 90 -5.88 2.89 -1.02
CA ARG A 90 -6.54 2.66 0.26
C ARG A 90 -6.29 3.78 1.26
N LEU A 91 -5.06 4.30 1.26
CA LEU A 91 -4.74 5.43 2.12
C LEU A 91 -5.52 6.67 1.74
N ARG A 92 -5.67 6.92 0.43
CA ARG A 92 -6.46 8.05 -0.04
C ARG A 92 -7.92 7.91 0.36
N ARG A 93 -8.48 6.72 0.18
CA ARG A 93 -9.88 6.49 0.53
C ARG A 93 -10.13 6.72 2.01
N TYR A 94 -9.22 6.22 2.85
CA TYR A 94 -9.37 6.39 4.27
C TYR A 94 -9.30 7.87 4.65
N SER A 95 -8.37 8.58 4.07
CA SER A 95 -8.21 10.00 4.32
C SER A 95 -9.45 10.79 3.87
N ASP A 96 -9.97 10.46 2.69
CA ASP A 96 -11.16 11.12 2.16
C ASP A 96 -12.39 10.84 3.05
N LYS A 97 -12.52 9.63 3.52
CA LYS A 97 -13.59 9.28 4.44
C LYS A 97 -13.52 10.09 5.71
N LYS A 98 -12.33 10.26 6.24
CA LYS A 98 -12.14 11.06 7.45
C LYS A 98 -12.51 12.51 7.22
N LYS A 99 -12.15 13.04 6.06
CA LYS A 99 -12.47 14.42 5.73
C LYS A 99 -13.96 14.64 5.64
N VAL A 100 -14.66 13.74 4.96
CA VAL A 100 -16.10 13.81 4.83
C VAL A 100 -16.75 13.74 6.20
N HIS A 101 -16.29 12.80 7.00
CA HIS A 101 -16.81 12.61 8.35
C HIS A 101 -16.65 13.86 9.21
N ARG A 102 -15.51 14.49 9.09
CA ARG A 102 -15.20 15.70 9.83
C ARG A 102 -15.93 16.90 9.31
N GLY A 103 -16.02 16.97 8.01
CA GLY A 103 -16.67 18.03 7.33
C GLY A 103 -18.13 18.05 7.68
N GLY A 104 -18.57 17.04 8.27
CA GLY A 104 -19.86 17.00 8.77
C GLY A 104 -20.81 17.39 7.78
N GLY A 105 -20.81 17.44 7.41
CA GLY A 105 -21.44 17.78 6.72
C GLY A 105 -22.05 17.94 5.57
N HIS A 106 -22.05 18.06 5.26
CA HIS A 106 -22.25 18.16 4.12
C HIS A 106 -22.60 17.69 3.24
N LYS A 107 -22.71 17.69 3.13
CA LYS A 107 -23.08 17.19 2.21
C LYS A 107 -23.25 16.83 1.32
N ARG A 108 -23.20 16.81 0.96
CA ARG A 108 -23.29 16.34 -0.11
C ARG A 108 -23.22 15.96 -0.82
N VAL A 109 -22.92 15.87 -0.85
CA VAL A 109 -22.72 15.34 -1.71
C VAL A 109 -22.66 14.93 -2.32
N GLY A 110 -22.50 14.79 -2.45
CA GLY A 110 -22.27 14.04 -3.31
C GLY A 110 -22.07 13.78 -3.72
N THR A 111 -21.73 13.74 -3.81
CA THR A 111 -21.36 13.23 -4.53
C THR A 111 -21.02 13.05 -4.97
N SER A 112 -20.87 13.09 -4.88
CA SER A 112 -20.39 12.63 -5.60
C SER A 112 -19.99 12.60 -5.83
N GLU A 113 -19.75 12.67 -5.73
CA GLU A 113 -19.29 12.31 -6.26
C GLU A 113 -19.09 12.16 -6.24
N LEU A 114 -19.07 12.44 -5.99
CA LEU A 114 -18.72 12.01 -6.33
C LEU A 114 -18.41 11.84 -6.40
N ALA A 115 -18.40 11.99 -6.09
CA ALA A 115 -17.99 11.58 -6.47
C ALA A 115 -17.48 11.58 -6.55
N GLY A 116 -17.14 11.81 -6.43
CA GLY A 116 -16.60 11.36 -6.90
C GLY A 116 -16.09 11.42 -6.77
N SER A 117 -15.87 11.57 -6.79
CA SER A 117 -15.40 11.21 -7.03
C SER A 117 -15.07 10.92 -7.00
N GLY A 118 -14.99 10.93 -6.91
CA GLY A 118 -14.61 10.20 -7.27
C GLY A 118 -14.61 9.81 -7.22
N PHE A 119 -14.42 9.70 -7.46
CA PHE A 119 -14.36 9.00 -7.88
C PHE A 119 -14.28 8.58 -8.29
N LYS A 120 -14.02 8.54 -8.35
CA LYS A 120 -13.75 8.03 -8.98
C LYS A 120 -13.34 7.49 -8.96
N ASP A 121 -12.91 7.18 -8.78
CA ASP A 121 -12.45 6.52 -8.93
C ASP A 121 -12.34 5.99 -8.79
N LEU A 122 -12.17 5.67 -8.80
CA LEU A 122 -12.02 4.96 -8.90
C LEU A 122 -12.18 4.29 -8.77
N ASP A 123 -12.00 3.79 -8.68
CA ASP A 123 -12.07 2.98 -8.87
C ASP A 123 -12.41 2.56 -9.14
#